data_01879aea56880a79d2c9b39a64bf43c1
#
_entry.id   01879aea56880a79d2c9b39a64bf43c1
#
_cell.length_a   1.000
_cell.length_b   1.000
_cell.length_c   1.000
_cell.angle_alpha   90.00
_cell.angle_beta   90.00
_cell.angle_gamma   90.00
#
_symmetry.space_group_name_H-M   'P 1'
#
loop_
_entity.id
_entity.type
_entity.pdbx_description
1 polymer ?
#
loop_
_entity_poly.entity_id
_entity_poly.type
_entity_poly.pdbx_seq_one_letter_code
_entity_poly.pdbx_strand_id
1 'polypeptide(L)'
;MGMPNQQEDAPGRRWSVEDVLALPNDGNRYETVDGELLVSPSPRYLHQAVVGAVYAALRAWVVAEGIGVVLFAPARVILDAHALVQPDVFVLPPVGADVMSGAVPAPAPLLVVEVLSPGNARHDRLRKRPRYQRAGIECWLVDAESQLVERWATDSDRPEVCMDQRAWYPDRASSPFTMELAPVWKEVGLPTVG
;
A
#
# COMPACT_ATOMS: atom_id res chain seq x y z
N MET A 1 3.86 -8.55 35.75
CA MET A 1 3.83 -7.97 34.39
C MET A 1 3.63 -9.14 33.44
N GLY A 2 2.37 -9.41 33.07
CA GLY A 2 2.02 -10.49 32.19
C GLY A 2 2.38 -10.13 30.74
N MET A 3 3.12 -10.99 30.07
CA MET A 3 3.29 -10.90 28.61
C MET A 3 1.91 -11.02 27.96
N PRO A 4 1.61 -10.24 26.90
CA PRO A 4 0.38 -10.42 26.17
C PRO A 4 0.40 -11.81 25.55
N ASN A 5 -0.68 -12.52 25.78
CA ASN A 5 -0.97 -13.85 25.28
C ASN A 5 -0.77 -13.83 23.74
N GLN A 6 0.31 -14.45 23.25
CA GLN A 6 0.41 -14.85 21.86
C GLN A 6 -0.73 -15.85 21.67
N GLN A 7 -1.84 -15.40 21.11
CA GLN A 7 -2.85 -16.29 20.58
C GLN A 7 -2.15 -17.05 19.45
N GLU A 8 -1.58 -18.23 19.82
CA GLU A 8 -1.02 -19.17 18.86
C GLU A 8 -2.09 -19.43 17.80
N ASP A 9 -1.77 -19.08 16.56
CA ASP A 9 -2.62 -19.43 15.43
C ASP A 9 -2.80 -20.95 15.43
N ALA A 10 -4.01 -21.39 15.73
CA ALA A 10 -4.35 -22.80 15.59
C ALA A 10 -4.05 -23.17 14.12
N PRO A 11 -3.26 -24.23 13.85
CA PRO A 11 -2.92 -24.62 12.51
C PRO A 11 -4.20 -24.83 11.70
N GLY A 12 -4.38 -24.02 10.63
CA GLY A 12 -5.53 -24.08 9.76
C GLY A 12 -6.64 -23.04 10.00
N ARG A 13 -6.51 -22.10 10.95
CA ARG A 13 -7.46 -20.98 11.08
C ARG A 13 -7.38 -20.08 9.84
N ARG A 14 -8.56 -19.83 9.25
CA ARG A 14 -8.70 -18.86 8.17
C ARG A 14 -9.35 -17.59 8.72
N TRP A 15 -8.60 -16.48 8.69
CA TRP A 15 -9.03 -15.20 9.21
C TRP A 15 -10.00 -14.50 8.24
N SER A 16 -11.11 -14.03 8.78
CA SER A 16 -12.04 -13.14 8.07
C SER A 16 -11.70 -11.67 8.36
N VAL A 17 -12.29 -10.77 7.58
CA VAL A 17 -12.25 -9.32 7.85
C VAL A 17 -12.82 -9.02 9.24
N GLU A 18 -13.92 -9.65 9.63
CA GLU A 18 -14.57 -9.46 10.94
C GLU A 18 -13.63 -9.87 12.09
N ASP A 19 -12.92 -11.00 11.94
CA ASP A 19 -11.92 -11.44 12.93
C ASP A 19 -10.84 -10.39 13.13
N VAL A 20 -10.32 -9.82 12.03
CA VAL A 20 -9.27 -8.79 12.08
C VAL A 20 -9.77 -7.48 12.68
N LEU A 21 -11.01 -7.09 12.38
CA LEU A 21 -11.62 -5.89 12.93
C LEU A 21 -11.87 -6.01 14.44
N ALA A 22 -12.00 -7.23 14.98
CA ALA A 22 -12.18 -7.49 16.40
C ALA A 22 -10.85 -7.53 17.19
N LEU A 23 -9.70 -7.48 16.52
CA LEU A 23 -8.39 -7.47 17.18
C LEU A 23 -8.16 -6.16 17.95
N PRO A 24 -7.33 -6.19 19.03
CA PRO A 24 -7.08 -5.03 19.85
C PRO A 24 -6.32 -3.93 19.09
N ASN A 25 -6.55 -2.68 19.48
CA ASN A 25 -5.75 -1.56 19.03
C ASN A 25 -4.53 -1.39 19.97
N ASP A 26 -3.50 -2.17 19.73
CA ASP A 26 -2.29 -2.25 20.57
C ASP A 26 -1.06 -1.62 19.90
N GLY A 27 -1.27 -0.89 18.80
CA GLY A 27 -0.22 -0.25 18.00
C GLY A 27 0.34 -1.12 16.88
N ASN A 28 -0.10 -2.38 16.76
CA ASN A 28 0.20 -3.22 15.62
C ASN A 28 -0.79 -2.95 14.46
N ARG A 29 -0.32 -3.16 13.25
CA ARG A 29 -1.15 -3.20 12.05
C ARG A 29 -1.53 -4.65 11.77
N TYR A 30 -2.82 -4.91 11.80
CA TYR A 30 -3.41 -6.22 11.50
C TYR A 30 -4.06 -6.20 10.13
N GLU A 31 -3.69 -7.16 9.29
CA GLU A 31 -4.20 -7.33 7.93
C GLU A 31 -4.55 -8.81 7.72
N THR A 32 -5.44 -9.12 6.78
CA THR A 32 -5.63 -10.51 6.33
C THR A 32 -5.56 -10.58 4.81
N VAL A 33 -4.84 -11.56 4.31
CA VAL A 33 -4.72 -11.83 2.87
C VAL A 33 -4.97 -13.30 2.62
N ASP A 34 -6.03 -13.59 1.86
CA ASP A 34 -6.49 -14.95 1.57
C ASP A 34 -6.75 -15.80 2.84
N GLY A 35 -7.08 -15.13 3.96
CA GLY A 35 -7.32 -15.75 5.26
C GLY A 35 -6.06 -15.97 6.11
N GLU A 36 -4.90 -15.54 5.68
CA GLU A 36 -3.66 -15.51 6.48
C GLU A 36 -3.57 -14.18 7.23
N LEU A 37 -3.38 -14.21 8.55
CA LEU A 37 -3.16 -13.01 9.36
C LEU A 37 -1.74 -12.49 9.16
N LEU A 38 -1.63 -11.21 8.82
CA LEU A 38 -0.37 -10.48 8.76
C LEU A 38 -0.34 -9.45 9.89
N VAL A 39 0.74 -9.47 10.68
CA VAL A 39 0.94 -8.52 11.77
C VAL A 39 2.20 -7.72 11.50
N SER A 40 2.06 -6.41 11.42
CA SER A 40 3.18 -5.50 11.17
C SER A 40 3.37 -4.57 12.36
N PRO A 41 4.60 -4.43 12.89
CA PRO A 41 4.91 -3.44 13.92
C PRO A 41 4.88 -2.04 13.36
N SER A 42 4.98 -1.05 14.25
CA SER A 42 5.12 0.37 13.86
C SER A 42 6.31 0.56 12.91
N PRO A 43 6.13 1.35 11.84
CA PRO A 43 7.17 1.58 10.83
C PRO A 43 8.33 2.42 11.36
N ARG A 44 9.51 2.30 10.72
CA ARG A 44 10.67 3.13 10.98
C ARG A 44 10.54 4.50 10.31
N TYR A 45 11.33 5.48 10.78
CA TYR A 45 11.30 6.86 10.25
C TYR A 45 11.57 6.94 8.74
N LEU A 46 12.56 6.20 8.23
CA LEU A 46 12.84 6.17 6.79
C LEU A 46 11.62 5.70 5.98
N HIS A 47 10.95 4.64 6.41
CA HIS A 47 9.73 4.16 5.78
C HIS A 47 8.66 5.26 5.75
N GLN A 48 8.41 5.94 6.87
CA GLN A 48 7.43 7.02 6.94
C GLN A 48 7.81 8.23 6.07
N ALA A 49 9.10 8.56 5.98
CA ALA A 49 9.59 9.64 5.12
C ALA A 49 9.33 9.33 3.63
N VAL A 50 9.62 8.08 3.21
CA VAL A 50 9.34 7.63 1.83
C VAL A 50 7.85 7.61 1.53
N VAL A 51 7.01 7.10 2.46
CA VAL A 51 5.54 7.17 2.35
C VAL A 51 5.08 8.61 2.15
N GLY A 52 5.61 9.55 2.95
CA GLY A 52 5.28 10.97 2.86
C GLY A 52 5.63 11.59 1.51
N ALA A 53 6.84 11.31 1.00
CA ALA A 53 7.30 11.83 -0.29
C ALA A 53 6.46 11.30 -1.46
N VAL A 54 6.20 9.99 -1.49
CA VAL A 54 5.35 9.35 -2.50
C VAL A 54 3.91 9.87 -2.45
N TYR A 55 3.35 9.99 -1.24
CA TYR A 55 2.01 10.55 -1.04
C TYR A 55 1.93 11.98 -1.56
N ALA A 56 2.90 12.84 -1.23
CA ALA A 56 2.90 14.24 -1.64
C ALA A 56 2.94 14.38 -3.18
N ALA A 57 3.81 13.60 -3.84
CA ALA A 57 3.93 13.59 -5.30
C ALA A 57 2.63 13.13 -5.97
N LEU A 58 2.08 11.99 -5.55
CA LEU A 58 0.82 11.46 -6.10
C LEU A 58 -0.35 12.42 -5.84
N ARG A 59 -0.46 12.96 -4.61
CA ARG A 59 -1.57 13.83 -4.25
C ARG A 59 -1.61 15.10 -5.09
N ALA A 60 -0.47 15.75 -5.30
CA ALA A 60 -0.41 16.98 -6.09
C ALA A 60 -0.98 16.76 -7.50
N TRP A 61 -0.59 15.68 -8.15
CA TRP A 61 -1.03 15.35 -9.49
C TRP A 61 -2.49 14.82 -9.54
N VAL A 62 -2.87 13.90 -8.66
CA VAL A 62 -4.23 13.32 -8.61
C VAL A 62 -5.29 14.40 -8.42
N VAL A 63 -5.00 15.40 -7.56
CA VAL A 63 -5.88 16.54 -7.33
C VAL A 63 -5.95 17.44 -8.57
N ALA A 64 -4.83 17.71 -9.22
CA ALA A 64 -4.79 18.54 -10.43
C ALA A 64 -5.56 17.89 -11.59
N GLU A 65 -5.45 16.58 -11.78
CA GLU A 65 -6.18 15.82 -12.81
C GLU A 65 -7.64 15.53 -12.42
N GLY A 66 -8.02 15.69 -11.16
CA GLY A 66 -9.39 15.42 -10.70
C GLY A 66 -9.82 13.95 -10.77
N ILE A 67 -8.85 13.01 -10.78
CA ILE A 67 -9.12 11.60 -11.03
C ILE A 67 -9.41 10.78 -9.78
N GLY A 68 -9.29 11.37 -8.58
CA GLY A 68 -9.54 10.64 -7.36
C GLY A 68 -9.05 11.29 -6.07
N VAL A 69 -8.85 10.46 -5.08
CA VAL A 69 -8.35 10.84 -3.74
C VAL A 69 -7.15 9.95 -3.38
N VAL A 70 -6.06 10.57 -2.92
CA VAL A 70 -4.92 9.85 -2.40
C VAL A 70 -5.04 9.72 -0.89
N LEU A 71 -4.93 8.51 -0.38
CA LEU A 71 -4.97 8.17 1.03
C LEU A 71 -3.71 7.40 1.42
N PHE A 72 -3.46 7.27 2.73
CA PHE A 72 -2.31 6.57 3.28
C PHE A 72 -2.67 5.85 4.59
N ALA A 73 -1.83 4.89 4.99
CA ALA A 73 -2.00 4.15 6.24
C ALA A 73 -1.97 5.08 7.49
N PRO A 74 -2.76 4.76 8.54
CA PRO A 74 -3.60 3.57 8.67
C PRO A 74 -5.01 3.81 8.07
N ALA A 75 -5.26 3.24 6.90
CA ALA A 75 -6.57 3.25 6.28
C ALA A 75 -6.84 1.86 5.66
N ARG A 76 -8.03 1.34 5.88
CA ARG A 76 -8.37 -0.05 5.52
C ARG A 76 -8.94 -0.12 4.12
N VAL A 77 -8.45 -1.08 3.34
CA VAL A 77 -9.00 -1.47 2.04
C VAL A 77 -9.50 -2.91 2.17
N ILE A 78 -10.78 -3.12 1.98
CA ILE A 78 -11.41 -4.44 2.01
C ILE A 78 -11.57 -4.89 0.56
N LEU A 79 -10.90 -5.99 0.20
CA LEU A 79 -10.96 -6.55 -1.15
C LEU A 79 -12.01 -7.65 -1.28
N ASP A 80 -12.21 -8.43 -0.20
CA ASP A 80 -13.30 -9.41 -0.02
C ASP A 80 -13.41 -9.84 1.46
N ALA A 81 -14.21 -10.86 1.76
CA ALA A 81 -14.47 -11.34 3.13
C ALA A 81 -13.21 -11.86 3.86
N HIS A 82 -12.12 -12.16 3.14
CA HIS A 82 -10.87 -12.71 3.68
C HIS A 82 -9.64 -11.89 3.29
N ALA A 83 -9.85 -10.67 2.81
CA ALA A 83 -8.77 -9.78 2.42
C ALA A 83 -9.06 -8.34 2.87
N LEU A 84 -8.44 -7.96 3.97
CA LEU A 84 -8.36 -6.60 4.51
C LEU A 84 -6.89 -6.20 4.56
N VAL A 85 -6.53 -5.16 3.85
CA VAL A 85 -5.17 -4.63 3.76
C VAL A 85 -5.13 -3.16 4.17
N GLN A 86 -3.95 -2.67 4.53
CA GLN A 86 -3.70 -1.27 4.86
C GLN A 86 -2.49 -0.78 4.05
N PRO A 87 -2.68 -0.47 2.77
CA PRO A 87 -1.58 -0.05 1.91
C PRO A 87 -0.93 1.24 2.44
N ASP A 88 0.38 1.36 2.26
CA ASP A 88 1.10 2.54 2.74
C ASP A 88 0.62 3.81 2.05
N VAL A 89 0.39 3.78 0.73
CA VAL A 89 -0.30 4.83 -0.04
C VAL A 89 -1.23 4.18 -1.05
N PHE A 90 -2.39 4.77 -1.31
CA PHE A 90 -3.29 4.30 -2.36
C PHE A 90 -4.14 5.42 -2.95
N VAL A 91 -4.61 5.21 -4.17
CA VAL A 91 -5.45 6.15 -4.91
C VAL A 91 -6.82 5.52 -5.11
N LEU A 92 -7.85 6.13 -4.53
CA LEU A 92 -9.24 5.80 -4.85
C LEU A 92 -9.70 6.61 -6.06
N PRO A 93 -10.61 6.09 -6.92
CA PRO A 93 -11.33 6.92 -7.88
C PRO A 93 -12.12 8.01 -7.14
N PRO A 94 -12.72 8.99 -7.84
CA PRO A 94 -13.55 10.00 -7.20
C PRO A 94 -14.66 9.37 -6.37
N VAL A 95 -14.77 9.76 -5.10
CA VAL A 95 -15.73 9.23 -4.13
C VAL A 95 -16.48 10.35 -3.43
N GLY A 96 -17.70 10.05 -3.00
CA GLY A 96 -18.57 10.98 -2.27
C GLY A 96 -18.27 11.03 -0.75
N ALA A 97 -18.97 11.92 -0.07
CA ALA A 97 -18.85 12.10 1.38
C ALA A 97 -19.29 10.86 2.19
N ASP A 98 -20.17 10.03 1.65
CA ASP A 98 -20.65 8.79 2.21
C ASP A 98 -19.53 7.73 2.32
N VAL A 99 -18.72 7.60 1.27
CA VAL A 99 -17.49 6.76 1.30
C VAL A 99 -16.47 7.33 2.28
N MET A 100 -16.22 8.65 2.22
CA MET A 100 -15.22 9.30 3.07
C MET A 100 -15.58 9.25 4.56
N SER A 101 -16.86 9.21 4.90
CA SER A 101 -17.33 9.03 6.27
C SER A 101 -17.37 7.57 6.72
N GLY A 102 -17.13 6.63 5.82
CA GLY A 102 -17.26 5.19 6.10
C GLY A 102 -18.69 4.66 6.15
N ALA A 103 -19.67 5.47 5.71
CA ALA A 103 -21.07 5.06 5.70
C ALA A 103 -21.37 3.98 4.64
N VAL A 104 -20.58 3.96 3.56
CA VAL A 104 -20.61 2.91 2.54
C VAL A 104 -19.21 2.41 2.22
N PRO A 105 -19.05 1.17 1.72
CA PRO A 105 -17.75 0.63 1.34
C PRO A 105 -17.07 1.48 0.26
N ALA A 106 -15.75 1.61 0.36
CA ALA A 106 -14.94 2.24 -0.67
C ALA A 106 -14.82 1.34 -1.91
N PRO A 107 -14.75 1.94 -3.12
CA PRO A 107 -14.42 1.19 -4.34
C PRO A 107 -12.98 0.67 -4.29
N ALA A 108 -12.66 -0.27 -5.20
CA ALA A 108 -11.29 -0.73 -5.37
C ALA A 108 -10.35 0.44 -5.72
N PRO A 109 -9.14 0.50 -5.15
CA PRO A 109 -8.14 1.48 -5.53
C PRO A 109 -7.74 1.38 -7.00
N LEU A 110 -7.40 2.52 -7.60
CA LEU A 110 -6.77 2.58 -8.93
C LEU A 110 -5.30 2.17 -8.87
N LEU A 111 -4.63 2.49 -7.75
CA LEU A 111 -3.23 2.22 -7.49
C LEU A 111 -3.03 1.95 -6.00
N VAL A 112 -2.16 1.00 -5.70
CA VAL A 112 -1.63 0.75 -4.37
C VAL A 112 -0.11 0.88 -4.39
N VAL A 113 0.46 1.51 -3.38
CA VAL A 113 1.91 1.59 -3.16
C VAL A 113 2.24 1.01 -1.80
N GLU A 114 3.17 0.07 -1.77
CA GLU A 114 3.77 -0.48 -0.54
C GLU A 114 5.24 -0.06 -0.49
N VAL A 115 5.65 0.53 0.61
CA VAL A 115 7.05 0.87 0.86
C VAL A 115 7.69 -0.28 1.62
N LEU A 116 8.64 -0.95 0.98
CA LEU A 116 9.24 -2.16 1.53
C LEU A 116 10.08 -1.86 2.78
N SER A 117 9.99 -2.73 3.75
CA SER A 117 10.86 -2.75 4.92
C SER A 117 11.39 -4.17 5.13
N PRO A 118 12.56 -4.37 5.78
CA PRO A 118 13.14 -5.70 5.97
C PRO A 118 12.19 -6.72 6.61
N GLY A 119 11.28 -6.24 7.49
CA GLY A 119 10.31 -7.10 8.18
C GLY A 119 9.11 -7.50 7.31
N ASN A 120 8.71 -6.68 6.35
CA ASN A 120 7.46 -6.83 5.60
C ASN A 120 7.65 -7.16 4.12
N ALA A 121 8.83 -6.91 3.55
CA ALA A 121 9.10 -7.05 2.11
C ALA A 121 8.65 -8.40 1.52
N ARG A 122 8.80 -9.49 2.28
CA ARG A 122 8.34 -10.82 1.83
C ARG A 122 6.82 -10.91 1.74
N HIS A 123 6.10 -10.36 2.74
CA HIS A 123 4.63 -10.36 2.75
C HIS A 123 4.08 -9.49 1.63
N ASP A 124 4.67 -8.30 1.42
CA ASP A 124 4.26 -7.38 0.38
C ASP A 124 4.46 -8.00 -1.01
N ARG A 125 5.64 -8.61 -1.27
CA ARG A 125 5.94 -9.25 -2.56
C ARG A 125 5.16 -10.53 -2.82
N LEU A 126 4.98 -11.40 -1.82
CA LEU A 126 4.48 -12.77 -2.03
C LEU A 126 3.01 -12.96 -1.64
N ARG A 127 2.42 -12.06 -0.85
CA ARG A 127 1.04 -12.16 -0.38
C ARG A 127 0.19 -11.00 -0.90
N LYS A 128 0.54 -9.76 -0.56
CA LYS A 128 -0.28 -8.60 -0.90
C LYS A 128 -0.26 -8.29 -2.39
N ARG A 129 0.92 -8.16 -3.02
CA ARG A 129 1.03 -7.84 -4.44
C ARG A 129 0.20 -8.77 -5.34
N PRO A 130 0.28 -10.13 -5.23
CA PRO A 130 -0.57 -11.01 -6.05
C PRO A 130 -2.06 -10.81 -5.77
N ARG A 131 -2.40 -10.42 -4.54
CA ARG A 131 -3.79 -10.17 -4.17
C ARG A 131 -4.32 -8.89 -4.80
N TYR A 132 -3.51 -7.84 -4.86
CA TYR A 132 -3.86 -6.60 -5.58
C TYR A 132 -4.07 -6.88 -7.08
N GLN A 133 -3.16 -7.60 -7.73
CA GLN A 133 -3.30 -7.95 -9.14
C GLN A 133 -4.59 -8.74 -9.43
N ARG A 134 -4.94 -9.74 -8.59
CA ARG A 134 -6.21 -10.47 -8.72
C ARG A 134 -7.45 -9.59 -8.53
N ALA A 135 -7.32 -8.49 -7.81
CA ALA A 135 -8.38 -7.50 -7.64
C ALA A 135 -8.40 -6.45 -8.77
N GLY A 136 -7.55 -6.57 -9.78
CA GLY A 136 -7.45 -5.61 -10.88
C GLY A 136 -6.79 -4.29 -10.48
N ILE A 137 -5.93 -4.29 -9.46
CA ILE A 137 -5.28 -3.10 -8.91
C ILE A 137 -3.80 -3.10 -9.28
N GLU A 138 -3.32 -2.02 -9.92
CA GLU A 138 -1.89 -1.80 -10.14
C GLU A 138 -1.18 -1.62 -8.79
N CYS A 139 -0.02 -2.25 -8.61
CA CYS A 139 0.74 -2.20 -7.37
C CYS A 139 2.18 -1.75 -7.63
N TRP A 140 2.66 -0.80 -6.84
CA TRP A 140 4.06 -0.41 -6.79
C TRP A 140 4.68 -0.86 -5.48
N LEU A 141 5.86 -1.46 -5.57
CA LEU A 141 6.70 -1.78 -4.41
C LEU A 141 7.91 -0.86 -4.44
N VAL A 142 7.99 0.04 -3.47
CA VAL A 142 9.06 1.04 -3.34
C VAL A 142 10.13 0.48 -2.42
N ASP A 143 11.30 0.19 -2.96
CA ASP A 143 12.46 -0.30 -2.22
C ASP A 143 13.46 0.83 -1.99
N ALA A 144 13.44 1.39 -0.79
CA ALA A 144 14.32 2.49 -0.42
C ALA A 144 15.78 2.05 -0.24
N GLU A 145 16.03 0.81 0.13
CA GLU A 145 17.39 0.28 0.30
C GLU A 145 18.07 0.11 -1.07
N SER A 146 17.33 -0.38 -2.06
CA SER A 146 17.80 -0.56 -3.43
C SER A 146 17.55 0.65 -4.32
N GLN A 147 16.87 1.69 -3.82
CA GLN A 147 16.52 2.93 -4.52
C GLN A 147 15.80 2.69 -5.86
N LEU A 148 14.80 1.80 -5.85
CA LEU A 148 14.03 1.45 -7.03
C LEU A 148 12.54 1.31 -6.73
N VAL A 149 11.74 1.32 -7.78
CA VAL A 149 10.31 1.01 -7.73
C VAL A 149 10.02 -0.16 -8.68
N GLU A 150 9.41 -1.22 -8.13
CA GLU A 150 8.84 -2.31 -8.91
C GLU A 150 7.39 -1.97 -9.25
N ARG A 151 7.06 -1.76 -10.51
CA ARG A 151 5.68 -1.66 -10.97
C ARG A 151 5.14 -3.03 -11.35
N TRP A 152 4.01 -3.38 -10.78
CA TRP A 152 3.27 -4.59 -11.09
C TRP A 152 1.94 -4.22 -11.71
N ALA A 153 1.86 -4.32 -13.04
CA ALA A 153 0.61 -4.19 -13.77
C ALA A 153 -0.32 -5.37 -13.46
N THR A 154 -1.62 -5.19 -13.67
CA THR A 154 -2.64 -6.18 -13.31
C THR A 154 -2.54 -7.49 -14.08
N ASP A 155 -1.98 -7.45 -15.30
CA ASP A 155 -1.87 -8.53 -16.25
C ASP A 155 -0.42 -9.05 -16.46
N SER A 156 0.54 -8.56 -15.65
CA SER A 156 1.95 -8.93 -15.80
C SER A 156 2.42 -9.89 -14.71
N ASP A 157 3.17 -10.91 -15.08
CA ASP A 157 3.83 -11.86 -14.19
C ASP A 157 5.23 -11.37 -13.73
N ARG A 158 5.71 -10.24 -14.28
CA ARG A 158 7.01 -9.63 -14.00
C ARG A 158 6.87 -8.15 -13.70
N PRO A 159 7.70 -7.58 -12.79
CA PRO A 159 7.72 -6.15 -12.56
C PRO A 159 8.44 -5.42 -13.69
N GLU A 160 7.99 -4.20 -13.93
CA GLU A 160 8.81 -3.16 -14.54
C GLU A 160 9.62 -2.52 -13.42
N VAL A 161 10.95 -2.62 -13.48
CA VAL A 161 11.86 -2.04 -12.47
C VAL A 161 12.31 -0.65 -12.94
N CYS A 162 12.05 0.35 -12.11
CA CYS A 162 12.35 1.75 -12.38
C CYS A 162 13.37 2.27 -11.36
N MET A 163 14.49 2.83 -11.79
CA MET A 163 15.53 3.41 -10.93
C MET A 163 15.60 4.94 -11.04
N ASP A 164 15.24 5.50 -12.20
CA ASP A 164 15.30 6.93 -12.47
C ASP A 164 13.95 7.62 -12.31
N GLN A 165 12.93 7.05 -12.92
CA GLN A 165 11.62 7.66 -13.04
C GLN A 165 10.51 6.61 -12.99
N ARG A 166 9.40 6.96 -12.35
CA ARG A 166 8.16 6.16 -12.39
C ARG A 166 7.05 6.95 -13.07
N ALA A 167 6.49 6.42 -14.15
CA ALA A 167 5.30 6.98 -14.81
C ALA A 167 4.06 6.10 -14.54
N TRP A 168 2.88 6.73 -14.44
CA TRP A 168 1.58 6.09 -14.29
C TRP A 168 0.56 6.69 -15.25
N TYR A 169 -0.20 5.83 -15.91
CA TYR A 169 -1.15 6.20 -16.97
C TYR A 169 -2.55 5.68 -16.65
N PRO A 170 -3.28 6.25 -15.68
CA PRO A 170 -4.65 5.82 -15.43
C PRO A 170 -5.59 6.33 -16.52
N ASP A 171 -6.58 5.54 -16.88
CA ASP A 171 -7.50 5.76 -18.02
C ASP A 171 -8.22 7.12 -18.02
N ARG A 172 -8.35 7.77 -16.87
CA ARG A 172 -9.10 9.03 -16.74
C ARG A 172 -8.24 10.28 -16.71
N ALA A 173 -6.93 10.14 -16.71
CA ALA A 173 -6.03 11.29 -16.66
C ALA A 173 -5.81 11.88 -18.04
N SER A 174 -5.64 13.20 -18.11
CA SER A 174 -5.32 13.93 -19.34
C SER A 174 -3.82 13.87 -19.67
N SER A 175 -2.99 13.62 -18.66
CA SER A 175 -1.54 13.51 -18.77
C SER A 175 -1.01 12.39 -17.85
N PRO A 176 0.16 11.78 -18.12
CA PRO A 176 0.74 10.81 -17.22
C PRO A 176 1.20 11.47 -15.92
N PHE A 177 1.05 10.76 -14.80
CA PHE A 177 1.84 11.05 -13.62
C PHE A 177 3.30 10.66 -13.87
N THR A 178 4.22 11.51 -13.43
CA THR A 178 5.65 11.21 -13.50
C THR A 178 6.30 11.60 -12.19
N MET A 179 7.06 10.68 -11.62
CA MET A 179 7.82 10.88 -10.38
C MET A 179 9.30 10.54 -10.64
N GLU A 180 10.15 11.56 -10.57
CA GLU A 180 11.60 11.38 -10.54
C GLU A 180 11.99 10.77 -9.19
N LEU A 181 12.79 9.73 -9.19
CA LEU A 181 13.13 8.99 -7.96
C LEU A 181 14.31 9.63 -7.21
N ALA A 182 15.28 10.21 -7.92
CA ALA A 182 16.42 10.84 -7.28
C ALA A 182 16.05 11.97 -6.29
N PRO A 183 15.09 12.88 -6.60
CA PRO A 183 14.57 13.84 -5.62
C PRO A 183 13.94 13.19 -4.40
N VAL A 184 13.19 12.10 -4.57
CA VAL A 184 12.58 11.35 -3.45
C VAL A 184 13.65 10.82 -2.51
N TRP A 185 14.69 10.16 -3.05
CA TRP A 185 15.79 9.62 -2.24
C TRP A 185 16.56 10.70 -1.51
N LYS A 186 16.83 11.82 -2.19
CA LYS A 186 17.49 12.98 -1.59
C LYS A 186 16.67 13.59 -0.45
N GLU A 187 15.34 13.73 -0.62
CA GLU A 187 14.45 14.29 0.40
C GLU A 187 14.46 13.45 1.68
N VAL A 188 14.51 12.14 1.55
CA VAL A 188 14.54 11.23 2.71
C VAL A 188 15.95 10.97 3.26
N GLY A 189 16.96 11.69 2.77
CA GLY A 189 18.33 11.63 3.28
C GLY A 189 19.16 10.46 2.77
N LEU A 190 18.74 9.81 1.68
CA LEU A 190 19.51 8.75 1.03
C LEU A 190 20.48 9.37 0.00
N PRO A 191 21.69 8.77 -0.20
CA PRO A 191 22.59 9.19 -1.25
C PRO A 191 21.94 8.97 -2.62
N THR A 192 22.07 9.91 -3.53
CA THR A 192 21.68 9.67 -4.94
C THR A 192 22.75 8.78 -5.59
N VAL A 193 22.32 7.63 -6.09
CA VAL A 193 23.18 6.79 -6.93
C VAL A 193 23.35 7.52 -8.25
N GLY A 194 24.60 7.94 -8.52
CA GLY A 194 24.99 8.62 -9.76
C GLY A 194 25.25 7.62 -10.88
#